data_6a43e3df61ccfd7848f8590bef971b9a
#
_entry.id   6a43e3df61ccfd7848f8590bef971b9a
#
_cell.length_a   1.000
_cell.length_b   1.000
_cell.length_c   1.000
_cell.angle_alpha   90.00
_cell.angle_beta   90.00
_cell.angle_gamma   90.00
#
_symmetry.space_group_name_H-M   'P 1'
#
loop_
_entity.id
_entity.type
_entity.pdbx_description
1 polymer ?
#
loop_
_entity_poly.entity_id
_entity_poly.type
_entity_poly.pdbx_seq_one_letter_code
_entity_poly.pdbx_strand_id
1 'polypeptide(L)'
;QLVNKKGELRPMVDLTGKFYTLDELDEDFIKQRVNVDLYKEYAGRFVKNAYDPNLSDQDESLDVSICMMMKVNNQAFKIEKHVHNYPHCWRTDKPVLYYPLDSWFIRSTACKERMIELNKTINWKPESTGTGRFGKWLENLNDWNLSRSRYWGTPLPIWRTEDNSDEKCIESVEELYNEI
;
A
#
# COMPACT_ATOMS: atom_id res chain seq x y z
N GLN A 1 8.24 7.44 -4.76
CA GLN A 1 8.56 6.21 -5.49
C GLN A 1 9.97 6.28 -6.02
N LEU A 2 10.66 5.15 -6.05
CA LEU A 2 11.99 4.99 -6.63
C LEU A 2 11.88 4.25 -7.96
N VAL A 3 12.94 4.35 -8.79
CA VAL A 3 13.08 3.55 -10.02
C VAL A 3 14.23 2.58 -9.81
N ASN A 4 13.98 1.28 -9.97
CA ASN A 4 15.01 0.25 -9.87
C ASN A 4 15.78 0.10 -11.21
N LYS A 5 16.84 -0.71 -11.22
CA LYS A 5 17.66 -0.97 -12.43
C LYS A 5 16.89 -1.54 -13.63
N LYS A 6 15.69 -2.06 -13.41
CA LYS A 6 14.82 -2.56 -14.49
C LYS A 6 13.89 -1.48 -15.05
N GLY A 7 13.96 -0.24 -14.55
CA GLY A 7 13.05 0.85 -14.91
C GLY A 7 11.68 0.79 -14.25
N GLU A 8 11.48 -0.11 -13.26
CA GLU A 8 10.19 -0.27 -12.58
C GLU A 8 10.07 0.72 -11.42
N LEU A 9 8.87 1.29 -11.26
CA LEU A 9 8.53 2.09 -10.09
C LEU A 9 8.39 1.20 -8.86
N ARG A 10 9.08 1.57 -7.79
CA ARG A 10 9.06 0.86 -6.49
C ARG A 10 8.76 1.81 -5.35
N PRO A 11 8.21 1.31 -4.24
CA PRO A 11 8.20 2.04 -2.96
C PRO A 11 9.61 2.43 -2.53
N MET A 12 9.75 3.27 -1.53
CA MET A 12 11.07 3.67 -1.02
C MET A 12 11.80 2.56 -0.26
N VAL A 13 11.08 1.54 0.16
CA VAL A 13 11.60 0.39 0.89
C VAL A 13 11.18 -0.92 0.20
N ASP A 14 11.92 -1.97 0.46
CA ASP A 14 11.60 -3.33 0.03
C ASP A 14 10.52 -3.97 0.92
N LEU A 15 10.15 -5.23 0.63
CA LEU A 15 9.15 -5.99 1.38
C LEU A 15 9.57 -6.30 2.83
N THR A 16 10.86 -6.15 3.17
CA THR A 16 11.36 -6.33 4.54
C THR A 16 11.32 -5.03 5.34
N GLY A 17 10.99 -3.91 4.70
CA GLY A 17 11.00 -2.58 5.30
C GLY A 17 12.38 -1.91 5.31
N LYS A 18 13.27 -2.32 4.41
CA LYS A 18 14.62 -1.81 4.27
C LYS A 18 14.69 -0.82 3.10
N PHE A 19 15.32 0.33 3.28
CA PHE A 19 15.58 1.25 2.18
C PHE A 19 16.49 0.60 1.13
N TYR A 20 16.16 0.80 -0.14
CA TYR A 20 17.00 0.35 -1.24
C TYR A 20 18.39 1.01 -1.15
N THR A 21 19.42 0.24 -1.48
CA THR A 21 20.77 0.77 -1.65
C THR A 21 20.91 1.49 -2.98
N LEU A 22 21.92 2.36 -3.13
CA LEU A 22 22.10 3.12 -4.38
C LEU A 22 22.39 2.23 -5.58
N ASP A 23 23.04 1.09 -5.35
CA ASP A 23 23.35 0.11 -6.39
C ASP A 23 22.14 -0.70 -6.89
N GLU A 24 21.00 -0.63 -6.18
CA GLU A 24 19.72 -1.24 -6.60
C GLU A 24 18.87 -0.30 -7.46
N LEU A 25 19.22 0.99 -7.49
CA LEU A 25 18.45 2.03 -8.18
C LEU A 25 18.96 2.26 -9.60
N ASP A 26 18.10 2.82 -10.45
CA ASP A 26 18.45 3.27 -11.80
C ASP A 26 19.42 4.46 -11.77
N GLU A 27 20.44 4.45 -12.62
CA GLU A 27 21.50 5.47 -12.62
C GLU A 27 20.98 6.86 -13.03
N ASP A 28 20.08 6.94 -14.00
CA ASP A 28 19.54 8.23 -14.45
C ASP A 28 18.57 8.80 -13.42
N PHE A 29 17.81 7.93 -12.77
CA PHE A 29 16.99 8.33 -11.61
C PHE A 29 17.85 8.89 -10.48
N ILE A 30 18.97 8.23 -10.14
CA ILE A 30 19.90 8.70 -9.12
C ILE A 30 20.41 10.11 -9.47
N LYS A 31 20.91 10.30 -10.71
CA LYS A 31 21.48 11.60 -11.16
C LYS A 31 20.47 12.73 -11.13
N GLN A 32 19.20 12.45 -11.46
CA GLN A 32 18.17 13.48 -11.63
C GLN A 32 17.34 13.75 -10.37
N ARG A 33 17.19 12.78 -9.49
CA ARG A 33 16.17 12.81 -8.42
C ARG A 33 16.69 12.51 -7.01
N VAL A 34 17.90 11.99 -6.88
CA VAL A 34 18.40 11.56 -5.57
C VAL A 34 19.50 12.49 -5.09
N ASN A 35 19.34 13.05 -3.90
CA ASN A 35 20.44 13.67 -3.19
C ASN A 35 21.31 12.56 -2.59
N VAL A 36 22.35 12.16 -3.32
CA VAL A 36 23.20 11.02 -2.98
C VAL A 36 23.89 11.19 -1.62
N ASP A 37 24.37 12.41 -1.31
CA ASP A 37 25.08 12.65 -0.07
C ASP A 37 24.18 12.50 1.17
N LEU A 38 22.92 12.87 1.03
CA LEU A 38 21.92 12.67 2.06
C LEU A 38 21.45 11.22 2.11
N TYR A 39 21.11 10.63 0.96
CA TYR A 39 20.48 9.32 0.89
C TYR A 39 21.40 8.19 1.36
N LYS A 40 22.71 8.26 1.09
CA LYS A 40 23.68 7.23 1.47
C LYS A 40 23.71 6.92 2.97
N GLU A 41 23.33 7.89 3.83
CA GLU A 41 23.27 7.69 5.29
C GLU A 41 22.09 6.81 5.70
N TYR A 42 21.06 6.74 4.85
CA TYR A 42 19.81 5.99 5.10
C TYR A 42 19.72 4.73 4.25
N ALA A 43 20.47 4.64 3.15
CA ALA A 43 20.48 3.49 2.26
C ALA A 43 20.77 2.19 3.03
N GLY A 44 19.94 1.18 2.81
CA GLY A 44 20.07 -0.11 3.47
C GLY A 44 19.64 -0.16 4.95
N ARG A 45 19.15 0.93 5.55
CA ARG A 45 18.59 0.92 6.91
C ARG A 45 17.12 0.47 6.90
N PHE A 46 16.68 -0.18 7.96
CA PHE A 46 15.29 -0.52 8.19
C PHE A 46 14.49 0.68 8.70
N VAL A 47 13.23 0.79 8.29
CA VAL A 47 12.32 1.86 8.75
C VAL A 47 11.93 1.72 10.22
N LYS A 48 12.08 0.53 10.80
CA LYS A 48 11.84 0.27 12.23
C LYS A 48 12.89 -0.68 12.79
N ASN A 49 13.38 -0.40 13.99
CA ASN A 49 14.35 -1.25 14.67
C ASN A 49 13.85 -2.70 14.80
N ALA A 50 12.54 -2.90 15.05
CA ALA A 50 11.93 -4.23 15.16
C ALA A 50 12.06 -5.13 13.92
N TYR A 51 12.45 -4.57 12.76
CA TYR A 51 12.71 -5.35 11.54
C TYR A 51 14.17 -5.79 11.42
N ASP A 52 15.08 -5.12 12.13
CA ASP A 52 16.51 -5.47 12.17
C ASP A 52 16.78 -6.41 13.34
N PRO A 53 17.27 -7.65 13.11
CA PRO A 53 17.58 -8.59 14.19
C PRO A 53 18.75 -8.13 15.10
N ASN A 54 19.54 -7.16 14.64
CA ASN A 54 20.70 -6.66 15.38
C ASN A 54 20.40 -5.42 16.23
N LEU A 55 19.19 -4.85 16.12
CA LEU A 55 18.76 -3.65 16.83
C LEU A 55 17.69 -3.98 17.86
N SER A 56 17.68 -3.19 18.93
CA SER A 56 16.68 -3.20 19.99
C SER A 56 15.84 -1.91 19.99
N ASP A 57 14.78 -1.88 20.78
CA ASP A 57 13.95 -0.67 20.97
C ASP A 57 14.71 0.46 21.69
N GLN A 58 15.86 0.18 22.27
CA GLN A 58 16.71 1.19 22.96
C GLN A 58 17.71 1.85 21.99
N ASP A 59 17.95 1.25 20.82
CA ASP A 59 18.84 1.81 19.82
C ASP A 59 18.18 3.00 19.12
N GLU A 60 19.00 3.92 18.62
CA GLU A 60 18.50 5.09 17.90
C GLU A 60 17.66 4.66 16.69
N SER A 61 16.41 5.07 16.67
CA SER A 61 15.50 4.78 15.56
C SER A 61 15.78 5.67 14.36
N LEU A 62 15.40 5.19 13.17
CA LEU A 62 15.46 5.98 11.95
C LEU A 62 14.70 7.31 12.08
N ASP A 63 13.55 7.32 12.76
CA ASP A 63 12.75 8.52 12.99
C ASP A 63 13.54 9.60 13.71
N VAL A 64 14.34 9.22 14.73
CA VAL A 64 15.22 10.15 15.47
C VAL A 64 16.31 10.69 14.54
N SER A 65 16.97 9.83 13.79
CA SER A 65 18.02 10.24 12.82
C SER A 65 17.48 11.25 11.80
N ILE A 66 16.28 11.00 11.22
CA ILE A 66 15.63 11.91 10.27
C ILE A 66 15.25 13.24 10.95
N CYS A 67 14.69 13.20 12.15
CA CYS A 67 14.34 14.40 12.91
C CYS A 67 15.57 15.27 13.19
N MET A 68 16.68 14.65 13.56
CA MET A 68 17.94 15.37 13.81
C MET A 68 18.50 15.98 12.53
N MET A 69 18.50 15.25 11.43
CA MET A 69 18.91 15.76 10.11
C MET A 69 18.08 16.98 9.71
N MET A 70 16.76 16.90 9.82
CA MET A 70 15.85 18.02 9.49
C MET A 70 16.10 19.23 10.40
N LYS A 71 16.41 19.00 11.68
CA LYS A 71 16.75 20.07 12.63
C LYS A 71 18.05 20.76 12.25
N VAL A 72 19.10 20.00 11.95
CA VAL A 72 20.40 20.53 11.55
C VAL A 72 20.29 21.35 10.26
N ASN A 73 19.48 20.88 9.30
CA ASN A 73 19.24 21.56 8.03
C ASN A 73 18.22 22.72 8.13
N ASN A 74 17.75 23.06 9.33
CA ASN A 74 16.75 24.09 9.59
C ASN A 74 15.42 23.87 8.79
N GLN A 75 15.04 22.62 8.60
CA GLN A 75 13.84 22.19 7.89
C GLN A 75 12.70 21.75 8.82
N ALA A 76 12.98 21.60 10.13
CA ALA A 76 11.99 21.20 11.12
C ALA A 76 11.40 22.43 11.83
N PHE A 77 10.10 22.66 11.67
CA PHE A 77 9.38 23.69 12.43
C PHE A 77 9.25 23.30 13.93
N LYS A 78 8.91 22.04 14.20
CA LYS A 78 8.75 21.48 15.55
C LYS A 78 8.96 19.98 15.53
N ILE A 79 9.61 19.46 16.56
CA ILE A 79 9.79 18.01 16.78
C ILE A 79 9.17 17.66 18.12
N GLU A 80 8.23 16.73 18.13
CA GLU A 80 7.56 16.25 19.34
C GLU A 80 7.52 14.73 19.35
N LYS A 81 7.72 14.14 20.51
CA LYS A 81 7.47 12.72 20.74
C LYS A 81 5.98 12.51 20.98
N HIS A 82 5.33 11.76 20.11
CA HIS A 82 3.93 11.37 20.25
C HIS A 82 3.82 9.87 20.50
N VAL A 83 3.15 9.52 21.60
CA VAL A 83 2.88 8.12 21.95
C VAL A 83 1.48 7.76 21.46
N HIS A 84 1.39 6.74 20.63
CA HIS A 84 0.14 6.24 20.07
C HIS A 84 0.18 4.72 19.90
N ASN A 85 -0.99 4.11 19.78
CA ASN A 85 -1.08 2.70 19.45
C ASN A 85 -0.68 2.47 18.00
N TYR A 86 0.18 1.46 17.77
CA TYR A 86 0.58 1.04 16.44
C TYR A 86 0.17 -0.42 16.20
N PRO A 87 -0.38 -0.76 15.03
CA PRO A 87 -0.83 -2.11 14.75
C PRO A 87 0.36 -3.08 14.66
N HIS A 88 0.24 -4.21 15.34
CA HIS A 88 1.20 -5.31 15.30
C HIS A 88 0.58 -6.56 14.70
N CYS A 89 1.43 -7.38 14.08
CA CYS A 89 1.03 -8.67 13.58
C CYS A 89 0.73 -9.61 14.76
N TRP A 90 -0.47 -10.14 14.86
CA TRP A 90 -0.90 -11.01 15.96
C TRP A 90 -0.14 -12.34 16.05
N ARG A 91 0.63 -12.74 15.02
CA ARG A 91 1.44 -13.96 15.02
C ARG A 91 2.88 -13.72 15.45
N THR A 92 3.47 -12.60 15.03
CA THR A 92 4.90 -12.32 15.23
C THR A 92 5.15 -11.20 16.22
N ASP A 93 4.09 -10.52 16.64
CA ASP A 93 4.13 -9.32 17.48
C ASP A 93 5.01 -8.17 16.93
N LYS A 94 5.34 -8.24 15.64
CA LYS A 94 6.10 -7.19 14.95
C LYS A 94 5.19 -6.10 14.43
N PRO A 95 5.63 -4.83 14.41
CA PRO A 95 4.86 -3.74 13.82
C PRO A 95 4.55 -4.01 12.35
N VAL A 96 3.34 -3.64 11.92
CA VAL A 96 2.90 -3.83 10.54
C VAL A 96 3.55 -2.79 9.65
N LEU A 97 4.06 -3.20 8.49
CA LEU A 97 4.51 -2.30 7.44
C LEU A 97 3.33 -2.00 6.48
N TYR A 98 2.99 -0.72 6.33
CA TYR A 98 2.06 -0.29 5.30
C TYR A 98 2.78 -0.25 3.96
N TYR A 99 2.49 -1.21 3.11
CA TYR A 99 3.17 -1.41 1.84
C TYR A 99 2.16 -1.51 0.70
N PRO A 100 2.36 -0.80 -0.43
CA PRO A 100 1.49 -0.93 -1.59
C PRO A 100 1.69 -2.32 -2.24
N LEU A 101 0.59 -3.01 -2.45
CA LEU A 101 0.56 -4.31 -3.13
C LEU A 101 -0.40 -4.22 -4.31
N ASP A 102 -0.03 -4.84 -5.42
CA ASP A 102 -0.94 -5.01 -6.55
C ASP A 102 -2.15 -5.82 -6.12
N SER A 103 -3.32 -5.33 -6.46
CA SER A 103 -4.58 -5.87 -5.97
C SER A 103 -5.66 -5.81 -7.04
N TRP A 104 -6.57 -6.77 -7.00
CA TRP A 104 -7.74 -6.77 -7.85
C TRP A 104 -8.87 -5.97 -7.22
N PHE A 105 -9.47 -5.10 -8.04
CA PHE A 105 -10.58 -4.24 -7.61
C PHE A 105 -11.77 -4.40 -8.54
N ILE A 106 -12.98 -4.39 -7.97
CA ILE A 106 -14.18 -4.08 -8.73
C ILE A 106 -14.31 -2.56 -8.77
N ARG A 107 -14.40 -1.98 -9.96
CA ARG A 107 -14.56 -0.55 -10.16
C ARG A 107 -15.98 -0.08 -9.81
N SER A 108 -16.33 -0.20 -8.53
CA SER A 108 -17.64 0.17 -7.99
C SER A 108 -17.97 1.65 -8.22
N THR A 109 -16.95 2.49 -8.27
CA THR A 109 -17.07 3.93 -8.51
C THR A 109 -17.66 4.24 -9.90
N ALA A 110 -17.52 3.33 -10.88
CA ALA A 110 -18.11 3.50 -12.20
C ALA A 110 -19.65 3.59 -12.18
N CYS A 111 -20.30 2.98 -11.18
CA CYS A 111 -21.75 2.97 -11.01
C CYS A 111 -22.22 3.90 -9.88
N LYS A 112 -21.34 4.63 -9.25
CA LYS A 112 -21.59 5.43 -8.03
C LYS A 112 -22.76 6.40 -8.20
N GLU A 113 -22.72 7.24 -9.21
CA GLU A 113 -23.75 8.25 -9.45
C GLU A 113 -25.12 7.60 -9.68
N ARG A 114 -25.15 6.53 -10.46
CA ARG A 114 -26.38 5.79 -10.71
C ARG A 114 -26.94 5.13 -9.45
N MET A 115 -26.08 4.60 -8.57
CA MET A 115 -26.51 4.05 -7.28
C MET A 115 -27.06 5.12 -6.36
N ILE A 116 -26.50 6.32 -6.34
CA ILE A 116 -27.02 7.46 -5.57
C ILE A 116 -28.40 7.88 -6.08
N GLU A 117 -28.61 7.95 -7.39
CA GLU A 117 -29.91 8.25 -7.98
C GLU A 117 -30.95 7.19 -7.60
N LEU A 118 -30.62 5.92 -7.77
CA LEU A 118 -31.52 4.81 -7.44
C LEU A 118 -31.85 4.75 -5.96
N ASN A 119 -30.90 5.06 -5.07
CA ASN A 119 -31.12 5.13 -3.63
C ASN A 119 -32.24 6.13 -3.27
N LYS A 120 -32.36 7.24 -4.00
CA LYS A 120 -33.42 8.25 -3.79
C LYS A 120 -34.80 7.74 -4.18
N THR A 121 -34.92 6.71 -4.98
CA THR A 121 -36.21 6.13 -5.42
C THR A 121 -36.74 5.09 -4.45
N ILE A 122 -35.94 4.64 -3.49
CA ILE A 122 -36.31 3.61 -2.51
C ILE A 122 -37.12 4.24 -1.38
N ASN A 123 -38.25 3.64 -1.05
CA ASN A 123 -39.04 4.04 0.12
C ASN A 123 -38.46 3.43 1.40
N TRP A 124 -37.43 4.09 1.94
CA TRP A 124 -36.74 3.65 3.14
C TRP A 124 -37.60 3.82 4.41
N LYS A 125 -37.57 2.82 5.28
CA LYS A 125 -38.23 2.86 6.59
C LYS A 125 -37.27 2.42 7.69
N PRO A 126 -36.72 3.33 8.48
CA PRO A 126 -36.94 4.79 8.46
C PRO A 126 -36.25 5.46 7.27
N GLU A 127 -36.73 6.60 6.83
CA GLU A 127 -36.17 7.41 5.74
C GLU A 127 -34.70 7.78 5.98
N SER A 128 -34.34 8.00 7.24
CA SER A 128 -32.97 8.30 7.65
C SER A 128 -31.93 7.23 7.29
N THR A 129 -32.33 6.01 6.98
CA THR A 129 -31.43 4.96 6.48
C THR A 129 -30.88 5.33 5.09
N GLY A 130 -31.76 5.77 4.19
CA GLY A 130 -31.39 6.12 2.83
C GLY A 130 -30.65 7.45 2.72
N THR A 131 -31.08 8.47 3.46
CA THR A 131 -30.48 9.81 3.44
C THR A 131 -29.28 9.94 4.40
N GLY A 132 -29.22 9.10 5.42
CA GLY A 132 -28.16 9.09 6.42
C GLY A 132 -27.03 8.11 6.10
N ARG A 133 -26.96 7.01 6.87
CA ARG A 133 -25.81 6.10 6.84
C ARG A 133 -25.53 5.49 5.46
N PHE A 134 -26.57 4.98 4.79
CA PHE A 134 -26.40 4.33 3.48
C PHE A 134 -26.13 5.35 2.37
N GLY A 135 -26.85 6.48 2.34
CA GLY A 135 -26.60 7.55 1.38
C GLY A 135 -25.18 8.10 1.48
N LYS A 136 -24.72 8.40 2.71
CA LYS A 136 -23.34 8.84 2.94
C LYS A 136 -22.30 7.79 2.57
N TRP A 137 -22.59 6.51 2.75
CA TRP A 137 -21.71 5.43 2.30
C TRP A 137 -21.60 5.41 0.78
N LEU A 138 -22.71 5.58 0.03
CA LEU A 138 -22.70 5.68 -1.44
C LEU A 138 -21.92 6.91 -1.92
N GLU A 139 -22.11 8.07 -1.27
CA GLU A 139 -21.38 9.32 -1.59
C GLU A 139 -19.87 9.19 -1.42
N ASN A 140 -19.43 8.35 -0.48
CA ASN A 140 -18.02 8.08 -0.19
C ASN A 140 -17.56 6.72 -0.74
N LEU A 141 -18.28 6.15 -1.71
CA LEU A 141 -17.96 4.85 -2.28
C LEU A 141 -16.59 4.86 -2.94
N ASN A 142 -15.78 3.87 -2.58
CA ASN A 142 -14.51 3.54 -3.20
C ASN A 142 -14.60 2.21 -3.95
N ASP A 143 -13.63 1.94 -4.81
CA ASP A 143 -13.53 0.66 -5.50
C ASP A 143 -13.35 -0.49 -4.51
N TRP A 144 -13.98 -1.61 -4.79
CA TRP A 144 -14.01 -2.75 -3.90
C TRP A 144 -12.78 -3.64 -4.10
N ASN A 145 -11.87 -3.66 -3.12
CA ASN A 145 -10.70 -4.52 -3.12
C ASN A 145 -11.10 -5.97 -2.81
N LEU A 146 -10.86 -6.87 -3.78
CA LEU A 146 -11.13 -8.30 -3.65
C LEU A 146 -9.91 -9.10 -3.22
N SER A 147 -8.70 -8.59 -3.40
CA SER A 147 -7.47 -9.31 -3.13
C SER A 147 -7.27 -9.57 -1.65
N ARG A 148 -6.80 -10.78 -1.35
CA ARG A 148 -6.31 -11.18 -0.02
C ARG A 148 -5.10 -12.07 -0.21
N SER A 149 -3.95 -11.65 0.32
CA SER A 149 -2.70 -12.42 0.34
C SER A 149 -2.73 -13.45 1.47
N ARG A 150 -3.68 -14.36 1.45
CA ARG A 150 -3.84 -15.41 2.46
C ARG A 150 -3.91 -16.77 1.82
N TYR A 151 -3.13 -17.70 2.35
CA TYR A 151 -3.36 -19.11 2.09
C TYR A 151 -4.74 -19.51 2.65
N TRP A 152 -5.35 -20.51 2.05
CA TRP A 152 -6.64 -21.02 2.47
C TRP A 152 -7.81 -20.04 2.22
N GLY A 153 -7.75 -19.36 1.10
CA GLY A 153 -8.82 -18.53 0.58
C GLY A 153 -9.35 -19.08 -0.74
N THR A 154 -10.48 -18.57 -1.21
CA THR A 154 -10.96 -18.83 -2.57
C THR A 154 -10.12 -18.02 -3.55
N PRO A 155 -9.44 -18.66 -4.53
CA PRO A 155 -8.72 -17.92 -5.56
C PRO A 155 -9.70 -17.15 -6.45
N LEU A 156 -9.26 -16.02 -6.98
CA LEU A 156 -9.99 -15.33 -8.04
C LEU A 156 -9.83 -16.13 -9.34
N PRO A 157 -10.91 -16.35 -10.11
CA PRO A 157 -10.86 -17.14 -11.33
C PRO A 157 -10.28 -16.34 -12.51
N ILE A 158 -9.11 -15.75 -12.29
CA ILE A 158 -8.42 -14.91 -13.27
C ILE A 158 -7.14 -15.63 -13.70
N TRP A 159 -7.08 -15.92 -14.99
CA TRP A 159 -5.93 -16.52 -15.64
C TRP A 159 -5.14 -15.46 -16.37
N ARG A 160 -3.83 -15.50 -16.24
CA ARG A 160 -2.92 -14.51 -16.81
C ARG A 160 -1.68 -15.19 -17.37
N THR A 161 -1.20 -14.73 -18.53
CA THR A 161 0.09 -15.15 -19.08
C THR A 161 1.25 -14.67 -18.21
N GLU A 162 2.41 -15.36 -18.25
CA GLU A 162 3.58 -15.00 -17.46
C GLU A 162 4.10 -13.59 -17.75
N ASP A 163 3.99 -13.15 -19.01
CA ASP A 163 4.38 -11.82 -19.46
C ASP A 163 3.30 -10.74 -19.23
N ASN A 164 2.17 -11.10 -18.64
CA ASN A 164 1.00 -10.24 -18.41
C ASN A 164 0.41 -9.61 -19.70
N SER A 165 0.67 -10.21 -20.86
CA SER A 165 0.16 -9.70 -22.15
C SER A 165 -1.32 -9.98 -22.35
N ASP A 166 -1.84 -11.04 -21.72
CA ASP A 166 -3.24 -11.45 -21.81
C ASP A 166 -3.77 -11.91 -20.46
N GLU A 167 -5.05 -11.63 -20.22
CA GLU A 167 -5.73 -12.06 -18.99
C GLU A 167 -7.20 -12.35 -19.26
N LYS A 168 -7.73 -13.38 -18.62
CA LYS A 168 -9.12 -13.80 -18.73
C LYS A 168 -9.72 -14.18 -17.38
N CYS A 169 -10.88 -13.64 -17.09
CA CYS A 169 -11.68 -14.05 -15.96
C CYS A 169 -12.66 -15.15 -16.40
N ILE A 170 -12.59 -16.31 -15.80
CA ILE A 170 -13.44 -17.46 -16.10
C ILE A 170 -14.67 -17.43 -15.21
N GLU A 171 -15.86 -17.44 -15.78
CA GLU A 171 -17.12 -17.32 -15.04
C GLU A 171 -17.78 -18.68 -14.70
N SER A 172 -17.41 -19.75 -15.43
CA SER A 172 -18.00 -21.07 -15.23
C SER A 172 -17.04 -22.22 -15.52
N VAL A 173 -17.35 -23.41 -15.00
CA VAL A 173 -16.61 -24.65 -15.30
C VAL A 173 -16.73 -25.00 -16.78
N GLU A 174 -17.87 -24.74 -17.40
CA GLU A 174 -18.10 -24.99 -18.83
C GLU A 174 -17.19 -24.11 -19.70
N GLU A 175 -17.08 -22.83 -19.36
CA GLU A 175 -16.12 -21.92 -20.02
C GLU A 175 -14.70 -22.42 -19.89
N LEU A 176 -14.30 -22.84 -18.67
CA LEU A 176 -12.96 -23.37 -18.44
C LEU A 176 -12.67 -24.61 -19.31
N TYR A 177 -13.63 -25.51 -19.47
CA TYR A 177 -13.49 -26.68 -20.34
C TYR A 177 -13.36 -26.32 -21.82
N ASN A 178 -13.95 -25.23 -22.25
CA ASN A 178 -13.85 -24.76 -23.64
C ASN A 178 -12.53 -24.05 -23.95
N GLU A 179 -11.79 -23.63 -22.93
CA GLU A 179 -10.49 -22.97 -23.06
C GLU A 179 -9.29 -23.94 -22.97
N ILE A 180 -9.53 -25.19 -22.57
CA ILE A 180 -8.51 -26.25 -22.47
C ILE A 180 -8.53 -27.11 -23.73
#